data_c287bcc748456d06ee66760753a5cf63
#
_entry.id   c287bcc748456d06ee66760753a5cf63
#
_cell.length_a   1.000
_cell.length_b   1.000
_cell.length_c   1.000
_cell.angle_alpha   90.00
_cell.angle_beta   90.00
_cell.angle_gamma   90.00
#
_symmetry.space_group_name_H-M   'P 1'
#
loop_
_entity.id
_entity.type
_entity.pdbx_description
1 polymer ?
#
loop_
_entity_poly.entity_id
_entity_poly.type
_entity_poly.pdbx_seq_one_letter_code
_entity_poly.pdbx_strand_id
1 'polypeptide(L)'
;MNFKTEEQLLEFTKGIVGKSFKEIDKKGVLQGNNNDKGRLGKVIETGFYGYELNNRPEADFGELGIELKVSGFNKLQDGFQSAKERISLSMINYKKIIHEEYEFSKVISKNRKLLIIWYEYIKDISYADFIIRDFQLYDMSKDEEIIRNDFYTIKQKVVDGLAHKLSEGDSVILGAATKGKKGQTAEQPNSDILAPTRAFSLKNSFFRGVLRDHVEKSSRIKNSIDFLTPERFVWNQLKPYKGMSQLGILSCFKKHDPAKRIPNNISKMISDRVVGKDMELPKKHEVFSKSNFLIKNIPIDENNRPIEKATFSTLKISDFTSSWEESDWKTFFEEVTFIYIAYLGEKDGEKLGNGYRLLDRIFKVTFTLEEIEGFGKTYNMIKEAIETKDITKLPTASSDSKGELKLVIAPKGKIKGVYERFLDDKKETCFMLNKDFMNKKFNEAVTLY
;
A
#
# COMPACT_ATOMS: atom_id res chain seq x y z
N MET A 1 1.51 11.38 -34.59
CA MET A 1 2.72 12.22 -34.36
C MET A 1 3.91 11.30 -34.11
N ASN A 2 5.12 11.69 -34.57
CA ASN A 2 6.30 10.88 -34.31
C ASN A 2 7.36 11.76 -33.63
N PHE A 3 7.73 11.42 -32.38
CA PHE A 3 8.73 12.14 -31.59
C PHE A 3 10.06 11.41 -31.72
N LYS A 4 11.13 12.15 -32.02
CA LYS A 4 12.48 11.60 -32.23
C LYS A 4 13.32 11.64 -30.95
N THR A 5 12.98 12.51 -30.00
CA THR A 5 13.69 12.62 -28.71
C THR A 5 12.70 12.81 -27.57
N GLU A 6 13.15 12.47 -26.34
CA GLU A 6 12.38 12.69 -25.12
C GLU A 6 12.05 14.16 -24.91
N GLU A 7 12.99 15.06 -25.21
CA GLU A 7 12.81 16.50 -25.07
C GLU A 7 11.67 17.01 -25.96
N GLN A 8 11.59 16.53 -27.23
CA GLN A 8 10.48 16.87 -28.14
C GLN A 8 9.15 16.42 -27.60
N LEU A 9 9.08 15.17 -27.05
CA LEU A 9 7.88 14.62 -26.43
C LEU A 9 7.46 15.45 -25.21
N LEU A 10 8.40 15.74 -24.31
CA LEU A 10 8.11 16.48 -23.08
C LEU A 10 7.71 17.93 -23.38
N GLU A 11 8.37 18.59 -24.32
CA GLU A 11 8.02 19.96 -24.74
C GLU A 11 6.59 20.00 -25.32
N PHE A 12 6.24 19.06 -26.20
CA PHE A 12 4.88 18.93 -26.71
C PHE A 12 3.86 18.69 -25.59
N THR A 13 4.21 17.83 -24.62
CA THR A 13 3.33 17.45 -23.51
C THR A 13 3.01 18.65 -22.60
N LYS A 14 3.86 19.68 -22.50
CA LYS A 14 3.54 20.90 -21.75
C LYS A 14 2.21 21.53 -22.19
N GLY A 15 1.86 21.40 -23.48
CA GLY A 15 0.63 21.94 -24.04
C GLY A 15 -0.68 21.32 -23.49
N ILE A 16 -0.60 20.23 -22.71
CA ILE A 16 -1.78 19.59 -22.10
C ILE A 16 -2.11 20.15 -20.71
N VAL A 17 -1.12 20.74 -20.03
CA VAL A 17 -1.28 21.25 -18.67
C VAL A 17 -2.30 22.40 -18.62
N GLY A 18 -3.18 22.35 -17.67
CA GLY A 18 -4.26 23.34 -17.51
C GLY A 18 -5.53 23.01 -18.27
N LYS A 19 -5.52 22.04 -19.19
CA LYS A 19 -6.71 21.62 -19.95
C LYS A 19 -7.55 20.61 -19.18
N SER A 20 -8.87 20.68 -19.40
CA SER A 20 -9.79 19.63 -18.98
C SER A 20 -9.80 18.48 -19.99
N PHE A 21 -10.26 17.29 -19.55
CA PHE A 21 -10.44 16.17 -20.49
C PHE A 21 -11.46 16.49 -21.56
N LYS A 22 -12.49 17.29 -21.26
CA LYS A 22 -13.49 17.76 -22.24
C LYS A 22 -12.86 18.58 -23.37
N GLU A 23 -11.91 19.45 -23.05
CA GLU A 23 -11.21 20.27 -24.08
C GLU A 23 -10.30 19.41 -24.95
N ILE A 24 -9.84 18.27 -24.47
CA ILE A 24 -8.95 17.35 -25.17
C ILE A 24 -9.73 16.34 -26.01
N ASP A 25 -10.93 15.94 -25.58
CA ASP A 25 -11.73 14.89 -26.19
C ASP A 25 -12.35 15.28 -27.52
N LYS A 26 -11.50 15.43 -28.54
CA LYS A 26 -11.91 15.77 -29.92
C LYS A 26 -12.67 14.64 -30.62
N LYS A 27 -12.62 13.41 -30.11
CA LYS A 27 -13.22 12.21 -30.71
C LYS A 27 -14.45 11.69 -29.97
N GLY A 28 -14.91 12.38 -28.92
CA GLY A 28 -16.11 12.00 -28.17
C GLY A 28 -15.96 10.71 -27.36
N VAL A 29 -14.75 10.34 -26.96
CA VAL A 29 -14.48 9.12 -26.17
C VAL A 29 -15.21 9.15 -24.83
N LEU A 30 -15.41 10.35 -24.25
CA LEU A 30 -16.11 10.53 -22.97
C LEU A 30 -17.63 10.29 -23.07
N GLN A 31 -18.20 10.30 -24.29
CA GLN A 31 -19.63 10.02 -24.50
C GLN A 31 -19.93 8.51 -24.52
N GLY A 32 -18.92 7.65 -24.51
CA GLY A 32 -19.04 6.21 -24.51
C GLY A 32 -19.39 5.62 -23.13
N ASN A 33 -19.18 4.29 -22.98
CA ASN A 33 -19.51 3.53 -21.77
C ASN A 33 -18.84 4.10 -20.51
N ASN A 34 -19.65 4.48 -19.52
CA ASN A 34 -19.21 5.05 -18.24
C ASN A 34 -18.36 4.09 -17.40
N ASN A 35 -18.37 2.79 -17.67
CA ASN A 35 -17.65 1.77 -16.91
C ASN A 35 -16.21 1.53 -17.41
N ASP A 36 -15.75 2.24 -18.45
CA ASP A 36 -14.41 2.07 -18.99
C ASP A 36 -13.38 2.86 -18.13
N LYS A 37 -12.69 2.16 -17.26
CA LYS A 37 -11.64 2.72 -16.38
C LYS A 37 -10.43 3.26 -17.17
N GLY A 38 -10.21 2.81 -18.42
CA GLY A 38 -9.12 3.29 -19.29
C GLY A 38 -9.49 4.53 -20.12
N ARG A 39 -10.71 5.02 -20.00
CA ARG A 39 -11.27 6.07 -20.86
C ARG A 39 -10.43 7.36 -20.89
N LEU A 40 -9.93 7.82 -19.74
CA LEU A 40 -9.13 9.04 -19.67
C LEU A 40 -7.79 8.88 -20.42
N GLY A 41 -7.16 7.71 -20.35
CA GLY A 41 -5.98 7.41 -21.17
C GLY A 41 -6.28 7.51 -22.67
N LYS A 42 -7.38 6.87 -23.10
CA LYS A 42 -7.82 6.93 -24.52
C LYS A 42 -8.09 8.35 -25.01
N VAL A 43 -8.64 9.24 -24.15
CA VAL A 43 -8.82 10.66 -24.49
C VAL A 43 -7.49 11.33 -24.76
N ILE A 44 -6.47 11.09 -23.94
CA ILE A 44 -5.13 11.67 -24.14
C ILE A 44 -4.47 11.10 -25.41
N GLU A 45 -4.48 9.78 -25.58
CA GLU A 45 -3.90 9.12 -26.75
C GLU A 45 -4.51 9.64 -28.06
N THR A 46 -5.83 9.68 -28.14
CA THR A 46 -6.53 10.03 -29.39
C THR A 46 -6.71 11.52 -29.58
N GLY A 47 -7.03 12.26 -28.51
CA GLY A 47 -7.40 13.67 -28.59
C GLY A 47 -6.20 14.61 -28.56
N PHE A 48 -5.18 14.32 -27.75
CA PHE A 48 -3.98 15.15 -27.62
C PHE A 48 -2.85 14.70 -28.53
N TYR A 49 -2.45 13.41 -28.45
CA TYR A 49 -1.36 12.88 -29.27
C TYR A 49 -1.82 12.47 -30.69
N GLY A 50 -3.13 12.33 -30.92
CA GLY A 50 -3.69 11.98 -32.22
C GLY A 50 -3.40 10.55 -32.66
N TYR A 51 -3.15 9.63 -31.71
CA TYR A 51 -2.92 8.23 -31.99
C TYR A 51 -4.24 7.48 -32.23
N GLU A 52 -4.17 6.41 -33.01
CA GLU A 52 -5.26 5.44 -33.07
C GLU A 52 -5.11 4.44 -31.93
N LEU A 53 -6.25 4.13 -31.27
CA LEU A 53 -6.26 3.11 -30.22
C LEU A 53 -5.87 1.76 -30.80
N ASN A 54 -4.88 1.14 -30.20
CA ASN A 54 -4.42 -0.17 -30.60
C ASN A 54 -4.07 -1.02 -29.37
N ASN A 55 -3.93 -2.34 -29.58
CA ASN A 55 -3.54 -3.30 -28.54
C ASN A 55 -2.11 -3.84 -28.80
N ARG A 56 -1.23 -3.02 -29.35
CA ARG A 56 0.16 -3.44 -29.63
C ARG A 56 0.91 -3.78 -28.34
N PRO A 57 1.82 -4.75 -28.40
CA PRO A 57 2.63 -5.10 -27.24
C PRO A 57 3.72 -4.07 -26.91
N GLU A 58 4.01 -3.15 -27.84
CA GLU A 58 5.03 -2.10 -27.73
C GLU A 58 4.53 -0.92 -26.88
N ALA A 59 5.45 -0.09 -26.42
CA ALA A 59 5.16 1.15 -25.74
C ALA A 59 4.46 2.16 -26.68
N ASP A 60 3.64 3.06 -26.12
CA ASP A 60 2.84 4.02 -26.90
C ASP A 60 3.72 4.96 -27.76
N PHE A 61 4.88 5.36 -27.25
CA PHE A 61 5.91 6.08 -27.97
C PHE A 61 7.06 5.12 -28.32
N GLY A 62 6.80 4.19 -29.24
CA GLY A 62 7.66 3.03 -29.52
C GLY A 62 9.11 3.37 -29.83
N GLU A 63 9.40 4.42 -30.64
CA GLU A 63 10.77 4.85 -30.96
C GLU A 63 11.55 5.31 -29.71
N LEU A 64 10.86 5.79 -28.68
CA LEU A 64 11.45 6.26 -27.42
C LEU A 64 11.38 5.23 -26.30
N GLY A 65 10.61 4.13 -26.49
CA GLY A 65 10.36 3.13 -25.45
C GLY A 65 9.61 3.68 -24.24
N ILE A 66 8.71 4.66 -24.46
CA ILE A 66 7.94 5.32 -23.41
C ILE A 66 6.47 4.93 -23.50
N GLU A 67 5.93 4.46 -22.41
CA GLU A 67 4.50 4.13 -22.24
C GLU A 67 3.75 5.30 -21.59
N LEU A 68 2.58 5.64 -22.13
CA LEU A 68 1.71 6.67 -21.59
C LEU A 68 0.87 6.11 -20.43
N LYS A 69 0.80 6.83 -19.33
CA LYS A 69 -0.10 6.54 -18.21
C LYS A 69 -0.81 7.80 -17.77
N VAL A 70 -2.07 7.66 -17.40
CA VAL A 70 -2.90 8.75 -16.89
C VAL A 70 -3.35 8.39 -15.48
N SER A 71 -3.11 9.25 -14.51
CA SER A 71 -3.43 8.98 -13.11
C SER A 71 -3.95 10.22 -12.40
N GLY A 72 -4.93 10.01 -11.52
CA GLY A 72 -5.44 11.05 -10.65
C GLY A 72 -4.62 11.21 -9.37
N PHE A 73 -4.65 12.40 -8.81
CA PHE A 73 -4.17 12.66 -7.46
C PHE A 73 -5.21 13.41 -6.64
N ASN A 74 -5.21 13.17 -5.34
CA ASN A 74 -5.99 13.92 -4.36
C ASN A 74 -5.11 15.01 -3.75
N LYS A 75 -5.66 16.21 -3.58
CA LYS A 75 -5.02 17.27 -2.80
C LYS A 75 -5.42 17.11 -1.35
N LEU A 76 -4.46 16.88 -0.48
CA LEU A 76 -4.68 16.70 0.96
C LEU A 76 -4.85 18.05 1.66
N GLN A 77 -5.37 18.06 2.90
CA GLN A 77 -5.62 19.29 3.69
C GLN A 77 -4.35 20.10 3.99
N ASP A 78 -3.21 19.44 4.07
CA ASP A 78 -1.89 20.04 4.26
C ASP A 78 -1.23 20.52 2.94
N GLY A 79 -1.97 20.45 1.83
CA GLY A 79 -1.51 20.82 0.49
C GLY A 79 -0.71 19.75 -0.24
N PHE A 80 -0.38 18.63 0.40
CA PHE A 80 0.30 17.51 -0.25
C PHE A 80 -0.58 16.84 -1.30
N GLN A 81 0.06 16.35 -2.36
CA GLN A 81 -0.59 15.58 -3.41
C GLN A 81 -0.38 14.08 -3.15
N SER A 82 -1.45 13.30 -3.25
CA SER A 82 -1.42 11.86 -3.06
C SER A 82 -2.01 11.16 -4.27
N ALA A 83 -1.23 10.31 -4.95
CA ALA A 83 -1.73 9.52 -6.07
C ALA A 83 -2.96 8.69 -5.62
N LYS A 84 -4.02 8.71 -6.44
CA LYS A 84 -5.29 8.07 -6.12
C LYS A 84 -5.27 6.57 -6.38
N GLU A 85 -4.62 6.15 -7.46
CA GLU A 85 -4.72 4.79 -7.98
C GLU A 85 -3.34 4.19 -8.25
N ARG A 86 -3.28 2.85 -8.24
CA ARG A 86 -2.13 2.09 -8.73
C ARG A 86 -2.05 2.12 -10.25
N ILE A 87 -0.86 1.97 -10.80
CA ILE A 87 -0.66 1.85 -12.24
C ILE A 87 -0.54 0.38 -12.65
N SER A 88 -1.45 -0.06 -13.50
CA SER A 88 -1.40 -1.37 -14.14
C SER A 88 -0.38 -1.35 -15.28
N LEU A 89 0.51 -2.35 -15.33
CA LEU A 89 1.57 -2.47 -16.33
C LEU A 89 1.24 -3.52 -17.39
N SER A 90 1.09 -4.79 -16.99
CA SER A 90 0.79 -5.90 -17.91
C SER A 90 0.08 -7.03 -17.19
N MET A 91 -0.76 -7.79 -17.92
CA MET A 91 -1.39 -9.01 -17.39
C MET A 91 -0.35 -10.08 -17.09
N ILE A 92 -0.51 -10.76 -15.96
CA ILE A 92 0.31 -11.93 -15.60
C ILE A 92 -0.29 -13.16 -16.28
N ASN A 93 0.47 -13.76 -17.18
CA ASN A 93 0.15 -15.07 -17.72
C ASN A 93 0.90 -16.12 -16.92
N TYR A 94 0.22 -16.86 -16.06
CA TYR A 94 0.85 -17.81 -15.15
C TYR A 94 1.65 -18.91 -15.86
N LYS A 95 1.20 -19.37 -17.04
CA LYS A 95 1.91 -20.40 -17.83
C LYS A 95 3.15 -19.86 -18.53
N LYS A 96 3.21 -18.55 -18.80
CA LYS A 96 4.34 -17.94 -19.50
C LYS A 96 5.39 -17.38 -18.56
N ILE A 97 4.98 -16.77 -17.44
CA ILE A 97 5.89 -16.11 -16.52
C ILE A 97 6.99 -17.03 -15.98
N ILE A 98 6.70 -18.34 -15.83
CA ILE A 98 7.69 -19.31 -15.34
C ILE A 98 8.91 -19.44 -16.26
N HIS A 99 8.77 -19.06 -17.52
CA HIS A 99 9.83 -19.07 -18.54
C HIS A 99 10.35 -17.68 -18.88
N GLU A 100 9.75 -16.61 -18.31
CA GLU A 100 10.20 -15.24 -18.58
C GLU A 100 11.35 -14.84 -17.67
N GLU A 101 12.38 -14.20 -18.24
CA GLU A 101 13.38 -13.49 -17.47
C GLU A 101 13.01 -12.00 -17.39
N TYR A 102 13.35 -11.36 -16.28
CA TYR A 102 12.96 -9.99 -16.02
C TYR A 102 13.31 -9.04 -17.15
N GLU A 103 14.53 -9.14 -17.68
CA GLU A 103 15.08 -8.27 -18.72
C GLU A 103 14.28 -8.32 -20.03
N PHE A 104 13.66 -9.45 -20.32
CA PHE A 104 12.88 -9.69 -21.55
C PHE A 104 11.37 -9.75 -21.28
N SER A 105 10.96 -9.52 -20.03
CA SER A 105 9.55 -9.56 -19.66
C SER A 105 8.78 -8.39 -20.25
N LYS A 106 7.48 -8.60 -20.48
CA LYS A 106 6.58 -7.53 -20.90
C LYS A 106 6.49 -6.38 -19.91
N VAL A 107 6.77 -6.62 -18.62
CA VAL A 107 6.80 -5.59 -17.61
C VAL A 107 7.82 -4.52 -17.99
N ILE A 108 9.04 -4.93 -18.33
CA ILE A 108 10.14 -4.02 -18.62
C ILE A 108 10.14 -3.57 -20.07
N SER A 109 9.94 -4.48 -21.02
CA SER A 109 10.00 -4.12 -22.45
C SER A 109 9.01 -3.03 -22.83
N LYS A 110 7.83 -3.02 -22.21
CA LYS A 110 6.79 -2.01 -22.49
C LYS A 110 6.86 -0.80 -21.56
N ASN A 111 7.25 -0.98 -20.29
CA ASN A 111 7.03 0.04 -19.27
C ASN A 111 8.33 0.60 -18.67
N ARG A 112 9.48 0.41 -19.31
CA ARG A 112 10.76 0.88 -18.77
C ARG A 112 10.75 2.36 -18.42
N LYS A 113 10.11 3.17 -19.27
CA LYS A 113 9.86 4.59 -19.05
C LYS A 113 8.36 4.87 -19.13
N LEU A 114 7.83 5.60 -18.17
CA LEU A 114 6.43 5.96 -18.09
C LEU A 114 6.29 7.48 -18.21
N LEU A 115 5.56 7.95 -19.22
CA LEU A 115 5.09 9.33 -19.26
C LEU A 115 3.74 9.38 -18.52
N ILE A 116 3.75 9.94 -17.33
CA ILE A 116 2.60 9.98 -16.45
C ILE A 116 1.96 11.36 -16.55
N ILE A 117 0.69 11.39 -16.94
CA ILE A 117 -0.13 12.61 -16.95
C ILE A 117 -0.94 12.65 -15.67
N TRP A 118 -0.75 13.72 -14.89
CA TRP A 118 -1.39 13.90 -13.60
C TRP A 118 -2.59 14.83 -13.70
N TYR A 119 -3.78 14.34 -13.31
CA TYR A 119 -4.97 15.18 -13.17
C TYR A 119 -5.42 15.29 -11.71
N GLU A 120 -6.00 16.43 -11.36
CA GLU A 120 -6.58 16.64 -10.03
C GLU A 120 -7.93 15.93 -9.96
N TYR A 121 -8.05 14.95 -9.07
CA TYR A 121 -9.32 14.29 -8.80
C TYR A 121 -10.12 15.13 -7.82
N ILE A 122 -11.33 15.46 -8.20
CA ILE A 122 -12.31 16.15 -7.34
C ILE A 122 -13.54 15.26 -7.28
N LYS A 123 -13.97 14.96 -6.06
CA LYS A 123 -15.16 14.15 -5.83
C LYS A 123 -16.41 14.87 -6.37
N ASP A 124 -17.37 14.11 -6.86
CA ASP A 124 -18.70 14.56 -7.31
C ASP A 124 -18.72 15.49 -8.54
N ILE A 125 -17.61 15.59 -9.28
CA ILE A 125 -17.60 16.22 -10.61
C ILE A 125 -17.41 15.18 -11.73
N SER A 126 -17.80 15.57 -12.94
CA SER A 126 -17.64 14.72 -14.13
C SER A 126 -16.15 14.49 -14.44
N TYR A 127 -15.80 13.29 -14.90
CA TYR A 127 -14.47 12.98 -15.45
C TYR A 127 -14.05 13.94 -16.59
N ALA A 128 -15.03 14.47 -17.33
CA ALA A 128 -14.79 15.43 -18.40
C ALA A 128 -14.20 16.75 -17.91
N ASP A 129 -14.54 17.12 -16.68
CA ASP A 129 -14.16 18.40 -16.07
C ASP A 129 -12.88 18.32 -15.22
N PHE A 130 -12.27 17.14 -15.06
CA PHE A 130 -10.98 17.01 -14.40
C PHE A 130 -9.90 17.77 -15.17
N ILE A 131 -9.09 18.53 -14.44
CA ILE A 131 -8.02 19.34 -14.99
C ILE A 131 -6.69 18.63 -14.89
N ILE A 132 -5.95 18.56 -15.97
CA ILE A 132 -4.57 18.07 -15.99
C ILE A 132 -3.68 19.15 -15.36
N ARG A 133 -2.95 18.76 -14.33
CA ARG A 133 -2.14 19.71 -13.55
C ARG A 133 -0.66 19.60 -13.81
N ASP A 134 -0.20 18.41 -14.17
CA ASP A 134 1.23 18.19 -14.38
C ASP A 134 1.48 16.91 -15.20
N PHE A 135 2.73 16.69 -15.58
CA PHE A 135 3.19 15.44 -16.16
C PHE A 135 4.61 15.13 -15.70
N GLN A 136 4.98 13.86 -15.76
CA GLN A 136 6.26 13.38 -15.28
C GLN A 136 6.77 12.23 -16.15
N LEU A 137 8.03 12.27 -16.55
CA LEU A 137 8.73 11.09 -17.08
C LEU A 137 9.36 10.33 -15.90
N TYR A 138 8.88 9.11 -15.67
CA TYR A 138 9.42 8.21 -14.65
C TYR A 138 10.18 7.06 -15.33
N ASP A 139 11.45 6.90 -14.99
CA ASP A 139 12.30 5.80 -15.47
C ASP A 139 12.37 4.72 -14.37
N MET A 140 11.85 3.52 -14.67
CA MET A 140 11.83 2.38 -13.74
C MET A 140 13.23 1.87 -13.40
N SER A 141 14.27 2.21 -14.17
CA SER A 141 15.65 1.85 -13.87
C SER A 141 16.15 2.44 -12.54
N LYS A 142 15.51 3.51 -12.06
CA LYS A 142 15.83 4.13 -10.76
C LYS A 142 15.57 3.21 -9.57
N ASP A 143 14.61 2.30 -9.72
CA ASP A 143 14.17 1.35 -8.68
C ASP A 143 14.31 -0.11 -9.17
N GLU A 144 15.14 -0.34 -10.21
CA GLU A 144 15.23 -1.61 -10.96
C GLU A 144 15.52 -2.81 -10.07
N GLU A 145 16.43 -2.69 -9.12
CA GLU A 145 16.82 -3.79 -8.24
C GLU A 145 15.63 -4.33 -7.43
N ILE A 146 14.82 -3.41 -6.87
CA ILE A 146 13.63 -3.79 -6.08
C ILE A 146 12.57 -4.38 -7.01
N ILE A 147 12.33 -3.76 -8.17
CA ILE A 147 11.34 -4.22 -9.15
C ILE A 147 11.70 -5.60 -9.68
N ARG A 148 12.97 -5.86 -9.96
CA ARG A 148 13.51 -7.17 -10.37
C ARG A 148 13.26 -8.23 -9.30
N ASN A 149 13.61 -7.92 -8.05
CA ASN A 149 13.38 -8.83 -6.92
C ASN A 149 11.89 -9.14 -6.72
N ASP A 150 11.03 -8.15 -6.84
CA ASP A 150 9.58 -8.32 -6.77
C ASP A 150 9.06 -9.20 -7.91
N PHE A 151 9.56 -9.01 -9.14
CA PHE A 151 9.22 -9.85 -10.28
C PHE A 151 9.55 -11.33 -10.02
N TYR A 152 10.76 -11.61 -9.57
CA TYR A 152 11.18 -13.00 -9.27
C TYR A 152 10.45 -13.58 -8.06
N THR A 153 10.10 -12.77 -7.07
CA THR A 153 9.28 -13.22 -5.93
C THR A 153 7.90 -13.68 -6.40
N ILE A 154 7.25 -12.89 -7.27
CA ILE A 154 5.95 -13.25 -7.86
C ILE A 154 6.09 -14.48 -8.76
N LYS A 155 7.12 -14.53 -9.64
CA LYS A 155 7.42 -15.67 -10.51
C LYS A 155 7.62 -16.95 -9.69
N GLN A 156 8.43 -16.91 -8.63
CA GLN A 156 8.70 -18.07 -7.79
C GLN A 156 7.42 -18.65 -7.18
N LYS A 157 6.56 -17.77 -6.65
CA LYS A 157 5.28 -18.18 -6.07
C LYS A 157 4.35 -18.83 -7.10
N VAL A 158 4.44 -18.44 -8.38
CA VAL A 158 3.73 -19.10 -9.49
C VAL A 158 4.38 -20.45 -9.81
N VAL A 159 5.71 -20.55 -9.85
CA VAL A 159 6.45 -21.80 -10.02
C VAL A 159 6.10 -22.82 -8.94
N ASP A 160 5.93 -22.37 -7.70
CA ASP A 160 5.56 -23.21 -6.56
C ASP A 160 4.08 -23.66 -6.58
N GLY A 161 3.30 -23.31 -7.63
CA GLY A 161 1.87 -23.65 -7.73
C GLY A 161 0.98 -22.85 -6.76
N LEU A 162 1.47 -21.73 -6.27
CA LEU A 162 0.83 -20.90 -5.25
C LEU A 162 0.29 -19.56 -5.81
N ALA A 163 0.06 -19.46 -7.13
CA ALA A 163 -0.48 -18.23 -7.72
C ALA A 163 -1.84 -17.83 -7.13
N HIS A 164 -2.65 -18.78 -6.68
CA HIS A 164 -3.92 -18.54 -5.98
C HIS A 164 -3.72 -17.86 -4.61
N LYS A 165 -2.52 -17.91 -4.03
CA LYS A 165 -2.14 -17.27 -2.76
C LYS A 165 -1.34 -15.97 -2.96
N LEU A 166 -1.16 -15.51 -4.21
CA LEU A 166 -0.52 -14.22 -4.45
C LEU A 166 -1.28 -13.09 -3.76
N SER A 167 -0.55 -12.19 -3.13
CA SER A 167 -1.07 -10.98 -2.50
C SER A 167 -0.18 -9.78 -2.83
N GLU A 168 -0.70 -8.58 -2.68
CA GLU A 168 0.11 -7.36 -2.80
C GLU A 168 1.23 -7.30 -1.75
N GLY A 169 1.04 -7.97 -0.60
CA GLY A 169 2.03 -8.05 0.46
C GLY A 169 3.25 -8.93 0.15
N ASP A 170 3.26 -9.67 -0.96
CA ASP A 170 4.38 -10.53 -1.35
C ASP A 170 5.59 -9.73 -1.87
N SER A 171 5.39 -8.48 -2.27
CA SER A 171 6.37 -7.65 -2.97
C SER A 171 6.44 -6.25 -2.35
N VAL A 172 7.41 -5.44 -2.77
CA VAL A 172 7.66 -4.09 -2.22
C VAL A 172 7.02 -3.00 -3.10
N ILE A 173 7.35 -2.98 -4.38
CA ILE A 173 6.97 -1.96 -5.36
C ILE A 173 6.06 -2.52 -6.45
N LEU A 174 6.49 -3.62 -7.08
CA LEU A 174 5.77 -4.28 -8.16
C LEU A 174 4.79 -5.30 -7.58
N GLY A 175 3.51 -4.97 -7.56
CA GLY A 175 2.46 -5.85 -7.04
C GLY A 175 1.83 -6.75 -8.09
N ALA A 176 1.10 -7.77 -7.64
CA ALA A 176 0.27 -8.66 -8.45
C ALA A 176 -1.21 -8.38 -8.19
N ALA A 177 -1.70 -7.24 -8.68
CA ALA A 177 -3.07 -6.78 -8.45
C ALA A 177 -4.10 -7.67 -9.14
N THR A 178 -5.22 -7.91 -8.49
CA THR A 178 -6.37 -8.58 -9.15
C THR A 178 -6.87 -7.74 -10.33
N LYS A 179 -7.12 -8.39 -11.46
CA LYS A 179 -7.56 -7.74 -12.69
C LYS A 179 -8.60 -8.60 -13.41
N GLY A 180 -9.53 -7.95 -14.10
CA GLY A 180 -10.61 -8.62 -14.83
C GLY A 180 -11.94 -8.54 -14.07
N LYS A 181 -12.91 -9.38 -14.48
CA LYS A 181 -14.22 -9.44 -13.83
C LYS A 181 -14.12 -10.10 -12.47
N LYS A 182 -14.97 -9.70 -11.52
CA LYS A 182 -15.05 -10.33 -10.18
C LYS A 182 -15.22 -11.85 -10.33
N GLY A 183 -14.37 -12.62 -9.63
CA GLY A 183 -14.37 -14.09 -9.70
C GLY A 183 -13.70 -14.69 -10.92
N GLN A 184 -13.11 -13.89 -11.80
CA GLN A 184 -12.36 -14.41 -12.95
C GLN A 184 -11.07 -15.10 -12.50
N THR A 185 -10.87 -16.33 -12.95
CA THR A 185 -9.72 -17.17 -12.63
C THR A 185 -8.99 -17.64 -13.87
N ALA A 186 -7.78 -18.13 -13.70
CA ALA A 186 -6.94 -18.75 -14.72
C ALA A 186 -6.23 -19.98 -14.14
N GLU A 187 -5.87 -20.90 -15.02
CA GLU A 187 -5.01 -22.03 -14.68
C GLU A 187 -3.60 -21.55 -14.34
N GLN A 188 -2.96 -22.26 -13.43
CA GLN A 188 -1.57 -22.02 -13.02
C GLN A 188 -0.73 -23.30 -13.20
N PRO A 189 0.59 -23.19 -13.35
CA PRO A 189 1.46 -24.37 -13.37
C PRO A 189 1.54 -25.00 -11.98
N ASN A 190 1.83 -26.29 -11.95
CA ASN A 190 2.12 -27.07 -10.73
C ASN A 190 1.00 -27.07 -9.67
N SER A 191 -0.25 -26.82 -10.07
CA SER A 191 -1.42 -26.87 -9.16
C SER A 191 -2.71 -26.96 -9.96
N ASP A 192 -3.65 -27.77 -9.49
CA ASP A 192 -5.02 -27.86 -10.04
C ASP A 192 -5.95 -26.75 -9.53
N ILE A 193 -5.49 -25.95 -8.57
CA ILE A 193 -6.27 -24.84 -8.00
C ILE A 193 -6.22 -23.67 -8.97
N LEU A 194 -7.37 -23.20 -9.43
CA LEU A 194 -7.47 -21.99 -10.26
C LEU A 194 -7.07 -20.76 -9.46
N ALA A 195 -6.27 -19.89 -10.07
CA ALA A 195 -5.82 -18.64 -9.46
C ALA A 195 -6.60 -17.43 -10.00
N PRO A 196 -6.92 -16.40 -9.18
CA PRO A 196 -7.51 -15.16 -9.66
C PRO A 196 -6.64 -14.52 -10.75
N THR A 197 -7.27 -13.97 -11.79
CA THR A 197 -6.52 -13.23 -12.82
C THR A 197 -5.89 -11.99 -12.24
N ARG A 198 -4.60 -11.75 -12.58
CA ARG A 198 -3.80 -10.65 -12.03
C ARG A 198 -3.02 -9.91 -13.12
N ALA A 199 -2.66 -8.69 -12.79
CA ALA A 199 -1.74 -7.88 -13.58
C ALA A 199 -0.58 -7.43 -12.68
N PHE A 200 0.60 -7.30 -13.25
CA PHE A 200 1.65 -6.50 -12.65
C PHE A 200 1.21 -5.05 -12.55
N SER A 201 1.44 -4.43 -11.42
CA SER A 201 1.12 -3.04 -11.15
C SER A 201 2.16 -2.39 -10.27
N LEU A 202 2.42 -1.11 -10.47
CA LEU A 202 3.11 -0.32 -9.45
C LEU A 202 2.10 -0.01 -8.35
N LYS A 203 2.44 -0.38 -7.11
CA LYS A 203 1.57 -0.16 -5.95
C LYS A 203 1.25 1.31 -5.75
N ASN A 204 0.06 1.60 -5.24
CA ASN A 204 -0.37 2.97 -5.00
C ASN A 204 0.56 3.70 -4.01
N SER A 205 1.00 3.01 -2.96
CA SER A 205 1.96 3.55 -1.98
C SER A 205 3.28 3.99 -2.62
N PHE A 206 3.83 3.17 -3.52
CA PHE A 206 5.02 3.51 -4.29
C PHE A 206 4.76 4.72 -5.19
N PHE A 207 3.63 4.72 -5.88
CA PHE A 207 3.25 5.76 -6.82
C PHE A 207 3.02 7.12 -6.14
N ARG A 208 2.48 7.12 -4.91
CA ARG A 208 2.44 8.30 -4.03
C ARG A 208 3.84 8.85 -3.75
N GLY A 209 4.80 7.97 -3.54
CA GLY A 209 6.21 8.33 -3.36
C GLY A 209 6.80 8.99 -4.62
N VAL A 210 6.54 8.41 -5.79
CA VAL A 210 6.98 8.94 -7.10
C VAL A 210 6.42 10.34 -7.34
N LEU A 211 5.11 10.55 -7.11
CA LEU A 211 4.48 11.86 -7.25
C LEU A 211 5.06 12.89 -6.26
N ARG A 212 5.22 12.49 -5.01
CA ARG A 212 5.79 13.39 -3.98
C ARG A 212 7.22 13.80 -4.33
N ASP A 213 8.07 12.89 -4.80
CA ASP A 213 9.45 13.20 -5.20
C ASP A 213 9.49 14.17 -6.38
N HIS A 214 8.54 14.03 -7.30
CA HIS A 214 8.39 14.93 -8.43
C HIS A 214 8.00 16.35 -7.98
N VAL A 215 7.01 16.49 -7.09
CA VAL A 215 6.50 17.79 -6.60
C VAL A 215 7.51 18.49 -5.69
N GLU A 216 8.09 17.75 -4.73
CA GLU A 216 8.99 18.33 -3.73
C GLU A 216 10.42 18.54 -4.23
N LYS A 217 10.81 17.96 -5.39
CA LYS A 217 12.18 17.92 -5.91
C LYS A 217 13.20 17.50 -4.85
N SER A 218 12.78 16.68 -3.90
CA SER A 218 13.57 16.35 -2.72
C SER A 218 14.57 15.23 -3.02
N SER A 219 15.83 15.42 -2.63
CA SER A 219 16.81 14.35 -2.62
C SER A 219 16.58 13.47 -1.38
N ARG A 220 16.30 12.19 -1.53
CA ARG A 220 16.15 11.24 -0.42
C ARG A 220 17.43 10.49 -0.15
N ILE A 221 17.57 9.98 1.07
CA ILE A 221 18.65 9.08 1.42
C ILE A 221 18.44 7.81 0.61
N LYS A 222 19.33 7.55 -0.35
CA LYS A 222 19.37 6.28 -1.05
C LYS A 222 19.72 5.19 -0.04
N ASN A 223 18.97 4.11 -0.03
CA ASN A 223 19.36 2.94 0.74
C ASN A 223 20.67 2.41 0.16
N SER A 224 21.57 1.98 1.03
CA SER A 224 22.70 1.20 0.58
C SER A 224 22.20 -0.10 -0.05
N ILE A 225 22.91 -0.58 -1.05
CA ILE A 225 22.62 -1.76 -1.88
C ILE A 225 22.32 -3.04 -1.07
N ASP A 226 22.69 -3.07 0.22
CA ASP A 226 22.56 -4.23 1.10
C ASP A 226 21.14 -4.52 1.62
N PHE A 227 20.14 -3.71 1.29
CA PHE A 227 18.78 -3.82 1.86
C PHE A 227 17.72 -4.00 0.78
N LEU A 228 17.58 -5.22 0.30
CA LEU A 228 16.58 -5.58 -0.70
C LEU A 228 15.13 -5.51 -0.17
N THR A 229 14.92 -5.66 1.14
CA THR A 229 13.58 -5.63 1.74
C THR A 229 13.52 -4.77 3.01
N PRO A 230 12.38 -4.07 3.26
CA PRO A 230 12.20 -3.27 4.47
C PRO A 230 12.35 -4.04 5.77
N GLU A 231 11.86 -5.28 5.81
CA GLU A 231 11.95 -6.14 6.99
C GLU A 231 13.40 -6.51 7.31
N ARG A 232 14.21 -6.78 6.27
CA ARG A 232 15.64 -7.09 6.44
C ARG A 232 16.40 -5.88 6.95
N PHE A 233 16.04 -4.68 6.46
CA PHE A 233 16.59 -3.43 6.97
C PHE A 233 16.28 -3.27 8.47
N VAL A 234 15.02 -3.40 8.87
CA VAL A 234 14.61 -3.27 10.29
C VAL A 234 15.34 -4.27 11.16
N TRP A 235 15.44 -5.52 10.71
CA TRP A 235 16.16 -6.55 11.46
C TRP A 235 17.63 -6.23 11.64
N ASN A 236 18.33 -5.84 10.59
CA ASN A 236 19.76 -5.52 10.68
C ASN A 236 20.04 -4.39 11.67
N GLN A 237 19.11 -3.42 11.79
CA GLN A 237 19.22 -2.35 12.79
C GLN A 237 18.96 -2.85 14.22
N LEU A 238 18.12 -3.87 14.41
CA LEU A 238 17.69 -4.36 15.72
C LEU A 238 18.43 -5.61 16.21
N LYS A 239 18.97 -6.41 15.29
CA LYS A 239 19.66 -7.68 15.60
C LYS A 239 20.69 -7.58 16.75
N PRO A 240 21.53 -6.51 16.85
CA PRO A 240 22.49 -6.38 17.94
C PRO A 240 21.85 -6.27 19.33
N TYR A 241 20.57 -5.93 19.40
CA TYR A 241 19.84 -5.66 20.65
C TYR A 241 18.88 -6.78 21.03
N LYS A 242 18.89 -7.92 20.33
CA LYS A 242 18.02 -9.07 20.65
C LYS A 242 18.23 -9.52 22.09
N GLY A 243 17.15 -9.71 22.83
CA GLY A 243 17.18 -10.06 24.27
C GLY A 243 17.38 -8.88 25.23
N MET A 244 17.68 -7.68 24.72
CA MET A 244 17.81 -6.48 25.55
C MET A 244 16.44 -5.89 25.89
N SER A 245 16.34 -5.27 27.06
CA SER A 245 15.17 -4.49 27.45
C SER A 245 15.00 -3.23 26.58
N GLN A 246 13.79 -2.74 26.46
CA GLN A 246 13.51 -1.49 25.74
C GLN A 246 14.32 -0.31 26.27
N LEU A 247 14.48 -0.21 27.59
CA LEU A 247 15.34 0.81 28.23
C LEU A 247 16.80 0.65 27.83
N GLY A 248 17.31 -0.58 27.84
CA GLY A 248 18.68 -0.89 27.43
C GLY A 248 18.93 -0.44 25.99
N ILE A 249 18.00 -0.77 25.07
CA ILE A 249 18.11 -0.36 23.67
C ILE A 249 18.10 1.17 23.53
N LEU A 250 17.16 1.84 24.21
CA LEU A 250 17.05 3.30 24.15
C LEU A 250 18.29 4.00 24.68
N SER A 251 18.91 3.44 25.75
CA SER A 251 20.17 3.92 26.30
C SER A 251 21.33 3.79 25.32
N CYS A 252 21.40 2.68 24.56
CA CYS A 252 22.38 2.53 23.49
C CYS A 252 22.24 3.61 22.40
N PHE A 253 21.01 4.10 22.15
CA PHE A 253 20.77 5.20 21.24
C PHE A 253 21.06 6.59 21.85
N LYS A 254 21.54 6.65 23.10
CA LYS A 254 21.81 7.91 23.85
C LYS A 254 20.58 8.84 23.95
N LYS A 255 19.39 8.26 23.97
CA LYS A 255 18.10 9.00 23.93
C LYS A 255 17.38 9.00 25.28
N HIS A 256 17.90 8.32 26.30
CA HIS A 256 17.24 8.27 27.61
C HIS A 256 18.27 8.38 28.72
N ASP A 257 17.96 9.24 29.66
CA ASP A 257 18.64 9.32 30.94
C ASP A 257 17.99 8.31 31.91
N PRO A 258 18.72 7.31 32.42
CA PRO A 258 18.15 6.29 33.31
C PRO A 258 17.49 6.86 34.58
N ALA A 259 17.88 8.07 35.00
CA ALA A 259 17.29 8.75 36.15
C ALA A 259 15.91 9.37 35.86
N LYS A 260 15.48 9.41 34.59
CA LYS A 260 14.19 9.97 34.19
C LYS A 260 13.09 8.90 34.11
N ARG A 261 11.83 9.36 34.25
CA ARG A 261 10.64 8.50 34.07
C ARG A 261 10.66 7.79 32.71
N ILE A 262 10.34 6.50 32.71
CA ILE A 262 10.21 5.70 31.48
C ILE A 262 9.16 6.31 30.54
N PRO A 263 9.51 6.63 29.27
CA PRO A 263 8.54 7.15 28.33
C PRO A 263 7.43 6.14 28.01
N ASN A 264 6.19 6.57 28.00
CA ASN A 264 5.06 5.71 27.63
C ASN A 264 5.15 5.16 26.18
N ASN A 265 5.81 5.91 25.31
CA ASN A 265 5.98 5.59 23.88
C ASN A 265 7.37 5.00 23.55
N ILE A 266 8.04 4.38 24.51
CA ILE A 266 9.41 3.87 24.37
C ILE A 266 9.59 2.96 23.14
N SER A 267 8.66 2.03 22.90
CA SER A 267 8.69 1.16 21.71
C SER A 267 8.67 1.98 20.41
N LYS A 268 7.87 3.04 20.38
CA LYS A 268 7.80 3.95 19.23
C LYS A 268 9.11 4.72 19.05
N MET A 269 9.73 5.18 20.12
CA MET A 269 11.03 5.87 20.03
C MET A 269 12.11 4.95 19.43
N ILE A 270 12.11 3.67 19.81
CA ILE A 270 13.04 2.67 19.23
C ILE A 270 12.74 2.49 17.74
N SER A 271 11.49 2.26 17.36
CA SER A 271 11.13 2.06 15.95
C SER A 271 11.33 3.31 15.09
N ASP A 272 11.07 4.50 15.61
CA ASP A 272 11.34 5.77 14.91
C ASP A 272 12.84 5.97 14.66
N ARG A 273 13.71 5.54 15.61
CA ARG A 273 15.15 5.55 15.41
C ARG A 273 15.57 4.61 14.29
N VAL A 274 15.05 3.39 14.29
CA VAL A 274 15.34 2.37 13.26
C VAL A 274 15.04 2.86 11.84
N VAL A 275 13.95 3.63 11.66
CA VAL A 275 13.59 4.21 10.35
C VAL A 275 14.11 5.62 10.12
N GLY A 276 14.95 6.13 11.00
CA GLY A 276 15.57 7.45 10.86
C GLY A 276 14.64 8.64 11.11
N LYS A 277 13.44 8.44 11.63
CA LYS A 277 12.47 9.53 11.88
C LYS A 277 12.90 10.52 12.95
N ASP A 278 13.71 10.07 13.90
CA ASP A 278 14.18 10.86 15.05
C ASP A 278 15.50 11.58 14.79
N MET A 279 16.11 11.33 13.63
CA MET A 279 17.36 11.97 13.24
C MET A 279 17.01 13.24 12.47
N GLU A 280 16.48 14.28 12.94
CA GLU A 280 16.22 15.59 12.27
C GLU A 280 16.56 15.69 10.76
N LEU A 281 16.89 14.55 10.17
CA LEU A 281 17.02 14.37 8.74
C LEU A 281 15.61 14.42 8.18
N PRO A 282 15.29 15.34 7.27
CA PRO A 282 13.92 15.51 6.75
C PRO A 282 13.43 14.30 5.95
N LYS A 283 14.09 13.12 6.07
CA LYS A 283 13.94 12.08 5.07
C LYS A 283 13.92 10.69 5.71
N LYS A 284 12.78 10.05 5.62
CA LYS A 284 12.64 8.61 5.80
C LYS A 284 13.54 7.90 4.80
N HIS A 285 14.09 6.75 5.18
CA HIS A 285 14.73 5.87 4.22
C HIS A 285 13.83 5.64 3.01
N GLU A 286 14.40 5.67 1.83
CA GLU A 286 13.68 5.64 0.57
C GLU A 286 12.71 4.45 0.47
N VAL A 287 13.13 3.26 0.91
CA VAL A 287 12.31 2.06 0.91
C VAL A 287 11.00 2.22 1.69
N PHE A 288 11.02 2.89 2.86
CA PHE A 288 9.81 3.13 3.65
C PHE A 288 8.98 4.29 3.13
N SER A 289 9.57 5.19 2.36
CA SER A 289 8.86 6.34 1.81
C SER A 289 8.12 6.01 0.51
N LYS A 290 8.57 4.99 -0.20
CA LYS A 290 8.01 4.52 -1.47
C LYS A 290 7.22 3.21 -1.33
N SER A 291 7.00 2.72 -0.12
CA SER A 291 6.29 1.46 0.11
C SER A 291 5.27 1.59 1.24
N ASN A 292 4.31 0.68 1.28
CA ASN A 292 3.29 0.65 2.33
C ASN A 292 3.69 -0.29 3.49
N PHE A 293 4.97 -0.24 3.87
CA PHE A 293 5.45 -0.94 5.06
C PHE A 293 5.22 -0.09 6.31
N LEU A 294 4.49 -0.66 7.25
CA LEU A 294 4.20 -0.02 8.52
C LEU A 294 4.82 -0.81 9.68
N ILE A 295 5.69 -0.13 10.42
CA ILE A 295 6.27 -0.72 11.62
C ILE A 295 5.27 -0.58 12.77
N LYS A 296 5.00 -1.69 13.41
CA LYS A 296 4.19 -1.80 14.62
C LYS A 296 5.02 -2.44 15.74
N ASN A 297 4.85 -1.95 16.95
CA ASN A 297 5.43 -2.55 18.14
C ASN A 297 4.35 -3.35 18.85
N ILE A 298 4.65 -4.56 19.29
CA ILE A 298 3.69 -5.42 19.96
C ILE A 298 4.35 -6.19 21.10
N PRO A 299 3.82 -6.15 22.32
CA PRO A 299 4.20 -7.09 23.36
C PRO A 299 3.52 -8.45 23.13
N ILE A 300 4.29 -9.52 23.28
CA ILE A 300 3.85 -10.90 23.15
C ILE A 300 4.13 -11.68 24.43
N ASP A 301 3.38 -12.74 24.65
CA ASP A 301 3.68 -13.75 25.66
C ASP A 301 4.70 -14.78 25.14
N GLU A 302 5.10 -15.74 25.98
CA GLU A 302 6.02 -16.81 25.61
C GLU A 302 5.49 -17.77 24.54
N ASN A 303 4.17 -17.78 24.33
CA ASN A 303 3.50 -18.55 23.27
C ASN A 303 3.29 -17.75 21.98
N ASN A 304 3.99 -16.64 21.81
CA ASN A 304 3.86 -15.75 20.67
C ASN A 304 2.46 -15.11 20.51
N ARG A 305 1.68 -15.02 21.59
CA ARG A 305 0.35 -14.40 21.56
C ARG A 305 0.46 -12.93 21.90
N PRO A 306 -0.16 -12.03 21.14
CA PRO A 306 -0.15 -10.61 21.45
C PRO A 306 -0.90 -10.31 22.75
N ILE A 307 -0.26 -9.56 23.63
CA ILE A 307 -0.81 -9.11 24.91
C ILE A 307 -1.66 -7.85 24.72
N GLU A 308 -1.33 -7.03 23.72
CA GLU A 308 -2.03 -5.77 23.39
C GLU A 308 -2.80 -5.89 22.07
N LYS A 309 -3.78 -4.99 21.90
CA LYS A 309 -4.64 -4.95 20.72
C LYS A 309 -3.90 -4.39 19.50
N ALA A 310 -4.06 -5.01 18.33
CA ALA A 310 -3.57 -4.48 17.05
C ALA A 310 -4.60 -3.52 16.46
N THR A 311 -4.40 -2.22 16.67
CA THR A 311 -5.28 -1.16 16.18
C THR A 311 -4.69 -0.44 14.99
N PHE A 312 -5.58 0.19 14.18
CA PHE A 312 -5.22 0.96 12.98
C PHE A 312 -5.44 2.48 13.19
N SER A 313 -5.45 3.21 12.09
CA SER A 313 -5.74 4.64 12.10
C SER A 313 -7.17 4.93 12.55
N THR A 314 -7.39 6.16 12.99
CA THR A 314 -8.72 6.63 13.40
C THR A 314 -9.65 6.67 12.20
N LEU A 315 -10.89 6.23 12.40
CA LEU A 315 -11.96 6.24 11.41
C LEU A 315 -12.65 7.59 11.36
N LYS A 316 -13.14 7.94 10.17
CA LYS A 316 -14.00 9.10 9.90
C LYS A 316 -15.26 8.60 9.20
N ILE A 317 -16.38 9.25 9.38
CA ILE A 317 -17.63 8.93 8.63
C ILE A 317 -17.38 9.03 7.13
N SER A 318 -16.61 10.02 6.68
CA SER A 318 -16.25 10.17 5.27
C SER A 318 -15.53 8.98 4.65
N ASP A 319 -14.90 8.11 5.44
CA ASP A 319 -14.22 6.91 4.95
C ASP A 319 -15.21 5.86 4.40
N PHE A 320 -16.50 5.97 4.74
CA PHE A 320 -17.57 4.99 4.42
C PHE A 320 -18.55 5.48 3.35
N THR A 321 -18.20 6.48 2.58
CA THR A 321 -19.07 7.05 1.53
C THR A 321 -19.07 6.25 0.22
N SER A 322 -18.02 5.48 -0.05
CA SER A 322 -17.90 4.61 -1.23
C SER A 322 -18.36 3.18 -0.94
N SER A 323 -18.39 2.34 -1.96
CA SER A 323 -18.47 0.88 -1.78
C SER A 323 -17.16 0.35 -1.18
N TRP A 324 -17.19 -0.85 -0.58
CA TRP A 324 -15.96 -1.51 -0.12
C TRP A 324 -14.93 -1.64 -1.25
N GLU A 325 -15.39 -2.04 -2.44
CA GLU A 325 -14.53 -2.25 -3.62
C GLU A 325 -13.76 -0.99 -4.06
N GLU A 326 -14.31 0.18 -3.77
CA GLU A 326 -13.73 1.48 -4.14
C GLU A 326 -13.15 2.23 -2.94
N SER A 327 -13.16 1.62 -1.76
CA SER A 327 -12.72 2.28 -0.53
C SER A 327 -11.20 2.37 -0.41
N ASP A 328 -10.74 3.47 0.16
CA ASP A 328 -9.32 3.61 0.53
C ASP A 328 -8.89 2.55 1.55
N TRP A 329 -9.82 2.06 2.39
CA TRP A 329 -9.53 1.01 3.35
C TRP A 329 -9.27 -0.35 2.70
N LYS A 330 -10.01 -0.72 1.64
CA LYS A 330 -9.70 -1.93 0.88
C LYS A 330 -8.31 -1.83 0.26
N THR A 331 -8.04 -0.74 -0.43
CA THR A 331 -6.71 -0.48 -1.02
C THR A 331 -5.61 -0.53 0.03
N PHE A 332 -5.84 0.07 1.20
CA PHE A 332 -4.90 0.03 2.32
C PHE A 332 -4.60 -1.41 2.76
N PHE A 333 -5.63 -2.23 3.02
CA PHE A 333 -5.43 -3.61 3.47
C PHE A 333 -4.84 -4.52 2.39
N GLU A 334 -5.10 -4.26 1.11
CA GLU A 334 -4.48 -4.96 -0.01
C GLU A 334 -2.97 -4.70 -0.08
N GLU A 335 -2.54 -3.46 0.11
CA GLU A 335 -1.15 -3.06 -0.11
C GLU A 335 -0.28 -3.07 1.14
N VAL A 336 -0.89 -2.98 2.34
CA VAL A 336 -0.11 -2.84 3.57
C VAL A 336 0.64 -4.11 3.94
N THR A 337 1.90 -3.91 4.31
CA THR A 337 2.71 -4.93 4.97
C THR A 337 3.12 -4.43 6.35
N PHE A 338 2.71 -5.13 7.39
CA PHE A 338 3.15 -4.80 8.74
C PHE A 338 4.44 -5.54 9.08
N ILE A 339 5.40 -4.77 9.56
CA ILE A 339 6.60 -5.29 10.21
C ILE A 339 6.37 -5.11 11.72
N TYR A 340 6.10 -6.21 12.41
CA TYR A 340 5.93 -6.20 13.85
C TYR A 340 7.28 -6.40 14.54
N ILE A 341 7.67 -5.44 15.37
CA ILE A 341 8.76 -5.57 16.32
C ILE A 341 8.14 -6.10 17.61
N ALA A 342 8.41 -7.38 17.90
CA ALA A 342 7.86 -8.06 19.05
C ALA A 342 8.78 -7.97 20.26
N TYR A 343 8.17 -7.64 21.39
CA TYR A 343 8.83 -7.59 22.69
C TYR A 343 8.17 -8.61 23.62
N LEU A 344 8.96 -9.44 24.27
CA LEU A 344 8.48 -10.34 25.32
C LEU A 344 7.94 -9.48 26.47
N GLY A 345 6.65 -9.55 26.71
CA GLY A 345 5.95 -8.82 27.76
C GLY A 345 5.61 -9.68 28.97
N GLU A 346 5.94 -10.99 28.90
CA GLU A 346 5.83 -11.95 29.98
C GLU A 346 7.02 -12.91 29.88
N LYS A 347 7.63 -13.26 31.00
CA LYS A 347 8.73 -14.20 31.08
C LYS A 347 8.65 -14.98 32.39
N ASP A 348 8.76 -16.30 32.32
CA ASP A 348 8.68 -17.21 33.46
C ASP A 348 7.40 -16.98 34.33
N GLY A 349 6.28 -16.61 33.68
CA GLY A 349 5.02 -16.27 34.33
C GLY A 349 4.95 -14.85 34.93
N GLU A 350 6.01 -14.08 34.86
CA GLU A 350 6.04 -12.69 35.33
C GLU A 350 5.79 -11.69 34.21
N LYS A 351 4.90 -10.72 34.44
CA LYS A 351 4.61 -9.65 33.49
C LYS A 351 5.72 -8.60 33.49
N LEU A 352 6.29 -8.35 32.33
CA LEU A 352 7.26 -7.30 32.11
C LEU A 352 6.55 -5.98 31.80
N GLY A 353 6.81 -4.96 32.62
CA GLY A 353 6.27 -3.62 32.41
C GLY A 353 6.91 -2.91 31.23
N ASN A 354 6.28 -1.79 30.82
CA ASN A 354 6.83 -0.91 29.79
C ASN A 354 8.26 -0.47 30.15
N GLY A 355 9.17 -0.54 29.21
CA GLY A 355 10.60 -0.29 29.40
C GLY A 355 11.43 -1.55 29.72
N TYR A 356 10.84 -2.55 30.34
CA TYR A 356 11.50 -3.80 30.73
C TYR A 356 11.25 -4.97 29.79
N ARG A 357 10.32 -4.83 28.86
CA ARG A 357 10.03 -5.82 27.81
C ARG A 357 11.26 -6.06 26.97
N LEU A 358 11.52 -7.32 26.62
CA LEU A 358 12.74 -7.74 25.93
C LEU A 358 12.48 -7.83 24.44
N LEU A 359 13.38 -7.26 23.62
CA LEU A 359 13.33 -7.43 22.17
C LEU A 359 13.48 -8.92 21.82
N ASP A 360 12.49 -9.51 21.20
CA ASP A 360 12.49 -10.93 20.88
C ASP A 360 12.71 -11.20 19.40
N ARG A 361 11.81 -10.75 18.54
CA ARG A 361 11.81 -11.03 17.10
C ARG A 361 11.14 -9.94 16.29
N ILE A 362 11.31 -10.03 14.99
CA ILE A 362 10.45 -9.31 14.04
C ILE A 362 9.74 -10.31 13.13
N PHE A 363 8.55 -9.98 12.70
CA PHE A 363 7.80 -10.78 11.75
C PHE A 363 6.91 -9.91 10.85
N LYS A 364 6.58 -10.48 9.71
CA LYS A 364 5.81 -9.83 8.65
C LYS A 364 4.38 -10.32 8.70
N VAL A 365 3.42 -9.40 8.64
CA VAL A 365 2.00 -9.70 8.52
C VAL A 365 1.42 -9.00 7.29
N THR A 366 0.79 -9.79 6.44
CA THR A 366 0.01 -9.37 5.28
C THR A 366 -1.35 -10.05 5.31
N PHE A 367 -2.26 -9.62 4.48
CA PHE A 367 -3.61 -10.19 4.40
C PHE A 367 -3.83 -10.87 3.06
N THR A 368 -4.52 -12.02 3.08
CA THR A 368 -4.97 -12.71 1.88
C THR A 368 -6.21 -12.03 1.30
N LEU A 369 -6.51 -12.31 0.03
CA LEU A 369 -7.74 -11.79 -0.59
C LEU A 369 -9.00 -12.18 0.20
N GLU A 370 -9.09 -13.44 0.65
CA GLU A 370 -10.21 -13.93 1.46
C GLU A 370 -10.35 -13.17 2.79
N GLU A 371 -9.24 -12.84 3.43
CA GLU A 371 -9.23 -12.04 4.66
C GLU A 371 -9.71 -10.62 4.40
N ILE A 372 -9.26 -10.01 3.30
CA ILE A 372 -9.64 -8.66 2.88
C ILE A 372 -11.13 -8.59 2.52
N GLU A 373 -11.66 -9.59 1.81
CA GLU A 373 -13.10 -9.70 1.56
C GLU A 373 -13.89 -9.85 2.87
N GLY A 374 -13.34 -10.59 3.85
CA GLY A 374 -13.89 -10.66 5.20
C GLY A 374 -13.94 -9.30 5.92
N PHE A 375 -12.96 -8.43 5.70
CA PHE A 375 -12.95 -7.07 6.25
C PHE A 375 -14.06 -6.19 5.64
N GLY A 376 -14.46 -6.48 4.40
CA GLY A 376 -15.59 -5.83 3.74
C GLY A 376 -16.90 -6.00 4.47
N LYS A 377 -17.12 -7.12 5.17
CA LYS A 377 -18.31 -7.32 6.03
C LYS A 377 -18.38 -6.26 7.12
N THR A 378 -17.25 -6.08 7.84
CA THR A 378 -17.13 -5.05 8.90
C THR A 378 -17.35 -3.65 8.34
N TYR A 379 -16.76 -3.34 7.19
CA TYR A 379 -16.93 -2.05 6.52
C TYR A 379 -18.40 -1.77 6.20
N ASN A 380 -19.10 -2.73 5.61
CA ASN A 380 -20.51 -2.58 5.24
C ASN A 380 -21.43 -2.45 6.47
N MET A 381 -21.16 -3.17 7.57
CA MET A 381 -21.88 -3.00 8.83
C MET A 381 -21.73 -1.60 9.40
N ILE A 382 -20.51 -1.02 9.35
CA ILE A 382 -20.26 0.35 9.79
C ILE A 382 -21.01 1.34 8.90
N LYS A 383 -20.99 1.13 7.59
CA LYS A 383 -21.70 1.98 6.63
C LYS A 383 -23.21 1.98 6.92
N GLU A 384 -23.79 0.81 7.15
CA GLU A 384 -25.20 0.68 7.52
C GLU A 384 -25.51 1.37 8.88
N ALA A 385 -24.64 1.21 9.88
CA ALA A 385 -24.80 1.87 11.17
C ALA A 385 -24.78 3.40 11.04
N ILE A 386 -23.93 3.95 10.17
CA ILE A 386 -23.86 5.39 9.88
C ILE A 386 -25.15 5.86 9.18
N GLU A 387 -25.61 5.14 8.16
CA GLU A 387 -26.81 5.47 7.38
C GLU A 387 -28.08 5.43 8.24
N THR A 388 -28.17 4.47 9.15
CA THR A 388 -29.34 4.30 10.04
C THR A 388 -29.21 5.02 11.38
N LYS A 389 -28.02 5.57 11.68
CA LYS A 389 -27.65 6.14 13.01
C LYS A 389 -27.88 5.17 14.17
N ASP A 390 -27.67 3.88 13.93
CA ASP A 390 -27.92 2.81 14.89
C ASP A 390 -26.61 2.21 15.41
N ILE A 391 -26.25 2.52 16.65
CA ILE A 391 -25.04 2.02 17.30
C ILE A 391 -25.03 0.50 17.50
N THR A 392 -26.21 -0.13 17.56
CA THR A 392 -26.32 -1.59 17.78
C THR A 392 -25.81 -2.40 16.57
N LYS A 393 -25.75 -1.78 15.39
CA LYS A 393 -25.23 -2.35 14.15
C LYS A 393 -23.71 -2.25 14.04
N LEU A 394 -23.05 -1.51 14.93
CA LEU A 394 -21.60 -1.35 14.88
C LEU A 394 -20.88 -2.67 15.23
N PRO A 395 -19.93 -3.11 14.40
CA PRO A 395 -19.19 -4.36 14.58
C PRO A 395 -18.10 -4.21 15.64
N THR A 396 -18.49 -4.27 16.91
CA THR A 396 -17.58 -4.22 18.06
C THR A 396 -17.14 -5.61 18.47
N ALA A 397 -16.06 -5.74 19.25
CA ALA A 397 -15.67 -7.04 19.81
C ALA A 397 -16.73 -7.66 20.73
N SER A 398 -17.58 -6.83 21.34
CA SER A 398 -18.68 -7.30 22.20
C SER A 398 -19.94 -7.68 21.41
N SER A 399 -20.19 -7.03 20.26
CA SER A 399 -21.32 -7.39 19.38
C SER A 399 -21.03 -8.65 18.55
N ASP A 400 -19.76 -8.97 18.31
CA ASP A 400 -19.30 -10.19 17.61
C ASP A 400 -19.19 -11.37 18.61
N SER A 401 -20.31 -11.78 19.18
CA SER A 401 -20.35 -12.84 20.20
C SER A 401 -19.87 -14.21 19.70
N LYS A 402 -19.92 -14.43 18.38
CA LYS A 402 -19.48 -15.68 17.75
C LYS A 402 -18.04 -15.62 17.25
N GLY A 403 -17.37 -14.45 17.29
CA GLY A 403 -16.00 -14.28 16.79
C GLY A 403 -15.88 -14.47 15.27
N GLU A 404 -16.95 -14.21 14.52
CA GLU A 404 -16.98 -14.41 13.05
C GLU A 404 -16.28 -13.30 12.27
N LEU A 405 -16.13 -12.12 12.87
CA LEU A 405 -15.50 -10.97 12.24
C LEU A 405 -13.99 -11.01 12.44
N LYS A 406 -13.25 -10.93 11.35
CA LYS A 406 -11.77 -10.82 11.37
C LYS A 406 -11.31 -9.41 11.79
N LEU A 407 -12.13 -8.41 11.49
CA LEU A 407 -11.90 -7.00 11.79
C LEU A 407 -13.11 -6.46 12.55
N VAL A 408 -12.86 -5.64 13.56
CA VAL A 408 -13.89 -4.99 14.39
C VAL A 408 -13.51 -3.54 14.65
N ILE A 409 -14.41 -2.75 15.24
CA ILE A 409 -14.06 -1.41 15.72
C ILE A 409 -13.76 -1.41 17.21
N ALA A 410 -12.89 -0.50 17.60
CA ALA A 410 -12.50 -0.29 18.99
C ALA A 410 -12.37 1.18 19.32
N PRO A 411 -12.59 1.59 20.60
CA PRO A 411 -12.30 2.94 21.05
C PRO A 411 -10.79 3.22 21.02
N LYS A 412 -10.44 4.44 20.62
CA LYS A 412 -9.08 4.97 20.70
C LYS A 412 -8.96 5.82 21.96
N GLY A 413 -8.72 5.16 23.07
CA GLY A 413 -8.68 5.78 24.40
C GLY A 413 -9.83 5.33 25.30
N LYS A 414 -9.88 5.89 26.53
CA LYS A 414 -10.93 5.61 27.53
C LYS A 414 -11.99 6.71 27.50
N ILE A 415 -12.90 6.65 26.54
CA ILE A 415 -13.93 7.68 26.32
C ILE A 415 -15.30 7.04 26.51
N LYS A 416 -16.17 7.65 27.32
CA LYS A 416 -17.58 7.23 27.48
C LYS A 416 -18.38 7.63 26.24
N GLY A 417 -19.30 6.76 25.79
CA GLY A 417 -20.16 7.02 24.64
C GLY A 417 -19.39 7.18 23.33
N VAL A 418 -18.26 6.44 23.17
CA VAL A 418 -17.37 6.59 22.01
C VAL A 418 -18.05 6.20 20.70
N TYR A 419 -18.98 5.28 20.71
CA TYR A 419 -19.65 4.81 19.50
C TYR A 419 -20.77 5.75 19.06
N GLU A 420 -21.52 6.33 20.00
CA GLU A 420 -22.46 7.42 19.74
C GLU A 420 -21.73 8.64 19.17
N ARG A 421 -20.62 8.99 19.78
CA ARG A 421 -19.76 10.11 19.33
C ARG A 421 -19.14 9.83 17.95
N PHE A 422 -18.85 8.56 17.61
CA PHE A 422 -18.39 8.22 16.28
C PHE A 422 -19.48 8.47 15.23
N LEU A 423 -20.74 8.13 15.50
CA LEU A 423 -21.86 8.44 14.60
C LEU A 423 -22.13 9.96 14.46
N ASP A 424 -21.62 10.78 15.41
CA ASP A 424 -21.59 12.24 15.35
C ASP A 424 -20.28 12.80 14.76
N ASP A 425 -19.56 12.00 13.96
CA ASP A 425 -18.28 12.33 13.28
C ASP A 425 -17.13 12.69 14.22
N LYS A 426 -17.10 12.14 15.44
CA LYS A 426 -15.93 12.26 16.32
C LYS A 426 -14.90 11.16 16.03
N LYS A 427 -13.66 11.56 15.83
CA LYS A 427 -12.54 10.69 15.43
C LYS A 427 -11.93 9.92 16.61
N GLU A 428 -12.73 9.14 17.29
CA GLU A 428 -12.35 8.44 18.53
C GLU A 428 -12.42 6.91 18.43
N THR A 429 -12.74 6.37 17.24
CA THR A 429 -12.75 4.93 16.95
C THR A 429 -11.69 4.56 15.92
N CYS A 430 -11.30 3.30 15.90
CA CYS A 430 -10.37 2.76 14.93
C CYS A 430 -10.74 1.32 14.58
N PHE A 431 -10.27 0.82 13.44
CA PHE A 431 -10.26 -0.61 13.20
C PHE A 431 -9.30 -1.33 14.14
N MET A 432 -9.65 -2.55 14.50
CA MET A 432 -8.87 -3.48 15.31
C MET A 432 -9.00 -4.89 14.75
N LEU A 433 -7.92 -5.64 14.68
CA LEU A 433 -8.02 -7.08 14.40
C LEU A 433 -8.72 -7.78 15.58
N ASN A 434 -9.66 -8.65 15.27
CA ASN A 434 -10.26 -9.53 16.27
C ASN A 434 -9.15 -10.36 16.93
N LYS A 435 -9.28 -10.65 18.22
CA LYS A 435 -8.23 -11.30 19.01
C LYS A 435 -7.84 -12.67 18.44
N ASP A 436 -8.83 -13.50 18.09
CA ASP A 436 -8.56 -14.86 17.60
C ASP A 436 -7.95 -14.83 16.22
N PHE A 437 -8.42 -13.93 15.34
CA PHE A 437 -7.83 -13.71 14.03
C PHE A 437 -6.39 -13.20 14.16
N MET A 438 -6.12 -12.28 15.07
CA MET A 438 -4.78 -11.76 15.33
C MET A 438 -3.84 -12.86 15.83
N ASN A 439 -4.29 -13.70 16.78
CA ASN A 439 -3.53 -14.84 17.28
C ASN A 439 -3.16 -15.81 16.13
N LYS A 440 -4.15 -16.12 15.27
CA LYS A 440 -3.92 -16.97 14.09
C LYS A 440 -2.85 -16.35 13.17
N LYS A 441 -2.99 -15.07 12.83
CA LYS A 441 -2.04 -14.36 11.96
C LYS A 441 -0.62 -14.34 12.53
N PHE A 442 -0.47 -14.20 13.84
CA PHE A 442 0.84 -14.17 14.48
C PHE A 442 1.50 -15.54 14.55
N ASN A 443 0.70 -16.61 14.71
CA ASN A 443 1.20 -17.99 14.67
C ASN A 443 1.60 -18.43 13.26
N GLU A 444 0.89 -17.93 12.23
CA GLU A 444 1.18 -18.21 10.82
C GLU A 444 2.29 -17.30 10.24
N ALA A 445 2.59 -16.18 10.91
CA ALA A 445 3.55 -15.22 10.43
C ALA A 445 4.96 -15.83 10.39
N VAL A 446 5.61 -15.67 9.24
CA VAL A 446 7.01 -16.07 9.10
C VAL A 446 7.86 -15.17 10.00
N THR A 447 8.46 -15.76 11.00
CA THR A 447 9.49 -15.07 11.78
C THR A 447 10.66 -14.80 10.87
N LEU A 448 10.95 -13.53 10.68
CA LEU A 448 12.00 -13.14 9.75
C LEU A 448 13.39 -13.39 10.33
N TYR A 449 13.48 -13.43 11.65
CA TYR A 449 14.73 -13.78 12.37
C TYR A 449 14.48 -13.95 13.88
#